data_f3e60a46cfd384f43f3a7e3400c26cc5
#
_entry.id   f3e60a46cfd384f43f3a7e3400c26cc5
#
_cell.length_a   1.000
_cell.length_b   1.000
_cell.length_c   1.000
_cell.angle_alpha   90.00
_cell.angle_beta   90.00
_cell.angle_gamma   90.00
#
_symmetry.space_group_name_H-M   'P 1'
#
loop_
_entity.id
_entity.type
_entity.pdbx_description
1 polymer ?
#
loop_
_entity_poly.entity_id
_entity_poly.type
_entity_poly.pdbx_seq_one_letter_code
_entity_poly.pdbx_strand_id
1 'polypeptide(L)'
;MSRIVKLIIGVVVAVALAVAGGLLYIYITGGSGEASAPLTVEEVNSDEGALVFTIVPEESLVSFELDEVLMGQPKTVVGTTNQISGQISVNPDSPAESEIGTIEINVRTLATDSSLRDRAIRSQILQSALDDYEFAHFIPAEITGMPESV
;
A
#
# COMPACT_ATOMS: atom_id res chain seq x y z
N MET A 1 -35.21 2.67 -39.78
CA MET A 1 -34.80 3.01 -38.40
C MET A 1 -34.92 4.50 -38.21
N SER A 2 -35.70 4.96 -37.22
CA SER A 2 -35.92 6.39 -36.98
C SER A 2 -34.61 7.10 -36.57
N ARG A 3 -34.58 8.44 -36.80
CA ARG A 3 -33.40 9.25 -36.40
C ARG A 3 -33.10 9.15 -34.92
N ILE A 4 -34.15 9.04 -34.09
CA ILE A 4 -34.05 8.88 -32.61
C ILE A 4 -33.36 7.55 -32.25
N VAL A 5 -33.74 6.44 -32.90
CA VAL A 5 -33.12 5.13 -32.65
C VAL A 5 -31.64 5.14 -33.02
N LYS A 6 -31.24 5.78 -34.13
CA LYS A 6 -29.82 5.91 -34.50
C LYS A 6 -29.04 6.72 -33.47
N LEU A 7 -29.64 7.79 -32.93
CA LEU A 7 -29.04 8.64 -31.92
C LEU A 7 -28.84 7.87 -30.61
N ILE A 8 -29.86 7.13 -30.15
CA ILE A 8 -29.79 6.30 -28.95
C ILE A 8 -28.67 5.25 -29.07
N ILE A 9 -28.63 4.55 -30.21
CA ILE A 9 -27.57 3.56 -30.48
C ILE A 9 -26.18 4.22 -30.44
N GLY A 10 -26.05 5.39 -31.07
CA GLY A 10 -24.79 6.14 -31.06
C GLY A 10 -24.32 6.51 -29.65
N VAL A 11 -25.22 6.97 -28.79
CA VAL A 11 -24.92 7.30 -27.40
C VAL A 11 -24.50 6.02 -26.60
N VAL A 12 -25.26 4.94 -26.77
CA VAL A 12 -24.94 3.67 -26.07
C VAL A 12 -23.56 3.15 -26.48
N VAL A 13 -23.24 3.18 -27.78
CA VAL A 13 -21.93 2.77 -28.29
C VAL A 13 -20.82 3.68 -27.75
N ALA A 14 -21.04 5.01 -27.74
CA ALA A 14 -20.04 5.95 -27.21
C ALA A 14 -19.77 5.73 -25.73
N VAL A 15 -20.81 5.49 -24.92
CA VAL A 15 -20.67 5.16 -23.49
C VAL A 15 -19.93 3.84 -23.32
N ALA A 16 -20.28 2.80 -24.08
CA ALA A 16 -19.59 1.50 -24.00
C ALA A 16 -18.09 1.62 -24.34
N LEU A 17 -17.74 2.41 -25.36
CA LEU A 17 -16.35 2.65 -25.73
C LEU A 17 -15.60 3.45 -24.66
N ALA A 18 -16.24 4.44 -24.03
CA ALA A 18 -15.64 5.20 -22.94
C ALA A 18 -15.35 4.32 -21.72
N VAL A 19 -16.30 3.44 -21.34
CA VAL A 19 -16.12 2.48 -20.25
C VAL A 19 -15.00 1.48 -20.57
N ALA A 20 -15.02 0.91 -21.77
CA ALA A 20 -13.99 -0.03 -22.21
C ALA A 20 -12.60 0.62 -22.23
N GLY A 21 -12.51 1.86 -22.72
CA GLY A 21 -11.26 2.64 -22.72
C GLY A 21 -10.75 2.93 -21.31
N GLY A 22 -11.63 3.29 -20.38
CA GLY A 22 -11.28 3.51 -18.97
C GLY A 22 -10.75 2.23 -18.29
N LEU A 23 -11.42 1.10 -18.49
CA LEU A 23 -10.97 -0.19 -17.95
C LEU A 23 -9.63 -0.62 -18.54
N LEU A 24 -9.45 -0.44 -19.85
CA LEU A 24 -8.19 -0.75 -20.53
C LEU A 24 -7.05 0.14 -20.02
N TYR A 25 -7.32 1.42 -19.80
CA TYR A 25 -6.35 2.34 -19.20
C TYR A 25 -5.88 1.86 -17.83
N ILE A 26 -6.80 1.56 -16.91
CA ILE A 26 -6.49 1.01 -15.57
C ILE A 26 -5.69 -0.31 -15.70
N TYR A 27 -6.09 -1.17 -16.63
CA TYR A 27 -5.42 -2.45 -16.84
C TYR A 27 -3.97 -2.28 -17.28
N ILE A 28 -3.71 -1.36 -18.20
CA ILE A 28 -2.36 -1.12 -18.74
C ILE A 28 -1.49 -0.37 -17.72
N THR A 29 -2.04 0.65 -17.06
CA THR A 29 -1.27 1.53 -16.16
C THR A 29 -1.10 0.97 -14.75
N GLY A 30 -1.94 0.02 -14.33
CA GLY A 30 -1.92 -0.54 -12.97
C GLY A 30 -0.81 -1.56 -12.71
N GLY A 31 -0.04 -1.93 -13.72
CA GLY A 31 1.09 -2.86 -13.57
C GLY A 31 0.71 -4.26 -13.08
N SER A 32 1.70 -5.10 -12.79
CA SER A 32 1.51 -6.47 -12.29
C SER A 32 1.18 -6.52 -10.80
N GLY A 33 1.65 -5.56 -10.01
CA GLY A 33 1.63 -5.60 -8.55
C GLY A 33 2.80 -6.38 -7.96
N GLU A 34 3.78 -6.75 -8.78
CA GLU A 34 5.01 -7.39 -8.31
C GLU A 34 6.02 -6.32 -7.87
N ALA A 35 6.83 -6.65 -6.88
CA ALA A 35 7.93 -5.81 -6.45
C ALA A 35 8.95 -5.64 -7.57
N SER A 36 9.41 -4.41 -7.84
CA SER A 36 10.49 -4.14 -8.80
C SER A 36 11.87 -4.22 -8.17
N ALA A 37 11.94 -4.02 -6.85
CA ALA A 37 13.16 -4.05 -6.07
C ALA A 37 12.93 -4.78 -4.73
N PRO A 38 13.98 -5.36 -4.14
CA PRO A 38 13.89 -5.91 -2.80
C PRO A 38 13.69 -4.80 -1.78
N LEU A 39 13.06 -5.15 -0.66
CA LEU A 39 12.98 -4.27 0.52
C LEU A 39 14.39 -3.96 1.05
N THR A 40 14.57 -2.73 1.50
CA THR A 40 15.80 -2.28 2.15
C THR A 40 15.59 -2.30 3.67
N VAL A 41 16.57 -2.84 4.40
CA VAL A 41 16.59 -2.73 5.86
C VAL A 41 17.60 -1.65 6.22
N GLU A 42 17.11 -0.53 6.74
CA GLU A 42 17.97 0.50 7.31
C GLU A 42 18.36 0.07 8.73
N GLU A 43 19.65 -0.04 8.98
CA GLU A 43 20.15 -0.44 10.29
C GLU A 43 19.93 0.68 11.31
N VAL A 44 19.34 0.34 12.45
CA VAL A 44 19.23 1.26 13.59
C VAL A 44 20.57 1.38 14.33
N ASN A 45 20.83 2.56 14.87
CA ASN A 45 21.93 2.70 15.81
C ASN A 45 21.57 1.92 17.07
N SER A 46 22.49 1.07 17.51
CA SER A 46 22.31 0.31 18.74
C SER A 46 23.47 0.59 19.70
N ASP A 47 23.14 1.07 20.87
CA ASP A 47 24.11 1.23 21.96
C ASP A 47 24.53 -0.12 22.54
N GLU A 48 25.61 -0.12 23.31
CA GLU A 48 26.10 -1.32 23.98
C GLU A 48 25.04 -1.86 24.97
N GLY A 49 24.59 -3.10 24.74
CA GLY A 49 23.53 -3.74 25.53
C GLY A 49 22.12 -3.66 24.95
N ALA A 50 21.91 -2.90 23.86
CA ALA A 50 20.62 -2.89 23.19
C ALA A 50 20.35 -4.19 22.41
N LEU A 51 19.09 -4.58 22.35
CA LEU A 51 18.58 -5.71 21.57
C LEU A 51 17.98 -5.21 20.27
N VAL A 52 18.51 -5.66 19.14
CA VAL A 52 17.98 -5.30 17.81
C VAL A 52 17.02 -6.37 17.32
N PHE A 53 15.80 -5.95 17.02
CA PHE A 53 14.75 -6.77 16.40
C PHE A 53 14.58 -6.35 14.95
N THR A 54 14.64 -7.33 14.05
CA THR A 54 14.38 -7.12 12.62
C THR A 54 12.99 -7.66 12.26
N ILE A 55 12.23 -6.90 11.50
CA ILE A 55 10.93 -7.35 11.00
C ILE A 55 11.14 -8.52 10.04
N VAL A 56 10.38 -9.59 10.26
CA VAL A 56 10.35 -10.79 9.40
C VAL A 56 9.13 -10.70 8.48
N PRO A 57 9.32 -10.45 7.17
CA PRO A 57 8.20 -10.24 6.24
C PRO A 57 7.20 -11.41 6.22
N GLU A 58 7.70 -12.66 6.30
CA GLU A 58 6.86 -13.86 6.25
C GLU A 58 5.95 -14.01 7.47
N GLU A 59 6.29 -13.35 8.59
CA GLU A 59 5.55 -13.36 9.85
C GLU A 59 4.82 -12.03 10.10
N SER A 60 4.88 -11.11 9.14
CA SER A 60 4.35 -9.76 9.27
C SER A 60 3.24 -9.50 8.25
N LEU A 61 2.32 -8.63 8.62
CA LEU A 61 1.23 -8.21 7.75
C LEU A 61 0.98 -6.72 7.93
N VAL A 62 1.00 -5.99 6.81
CA VAL A 62 0.51 -4.62 6.73
C VAL A 62 -0.88 -4.65 6.11
N SER A 63 -1.82 -3.92 6.68
CA SER A 63 -3.16 -3.80 6.14
C SER A 63 -3.63 -2.35 6.13
N PHE A 64 -4.48 -2.04 5.17
CA PHE A 64 -5.37 -0.89 5.24
C PHE A 64 -6.83 -1.35 5.20
N GLU A 65 -7.68 -0.57 5.81
CA GLU A 65 -9.13 -0.77 5.78
C GLU A 65 -9.80 0.54 5.38
N LEU A 66 -10.78 0.46 4.50
CA LEU A 66 -11.58 1.61 4.09
C LEU A 66 -13.02 1.18 3.79
N ASP A 67 -13.95 2.07 4.03
CA ASP A 67 -15.36 1.87 3.69
C ASP A 67 -15.66 2.53 2.34
N GLU A 68 -16.31 1.78 1.46
CA GLU A 68 -16.81 2.26 0.18
C GLU A 68 -18.32 2.01 0.04
N VAL A 69 -18.97 2.72 -0.86
CA VAL A 69 -20.33 2.43 -1.28
C VAL A 69 -20.28 1.87 -2.70
N LEU A 70 -20.50 0.55 -2.83
CA LEU A 70 -20.50 -0.13 -4.11
C LEU A 70 -21.95 -0.46 -4.52
N MET A 71 -22.42 0.09 -5.65
CA MET A 71 -23.78 -0.09 -6.16
C MET A 71 -24.88 0.24 -5.11
N GLY A 72 -24.61 1.27 -4.28
CA GLY A 72 -25.55 1.70 -3.22
C GLY A 72 -25.51 0.86 -1.94
N GLN A 73 -24.59 -0.11 -1.84
CA GLN A 73 -24.39 -0.91 -0.64
C GLN A 73 -23.07 -0.55 0.04
N PRO A 74 -23.04 -0.39 1.38
CA PRO A 74 -21.81 -0.19 2.11
C PRO A 74 -20.97 -1.47 2.05
N LYS A 75 -19.67 -1.31 1.83
CA LYS A 75 -18.68 -2.39 1.79
C LYS A 75 -17.39 -1.93 2.42
N THR A 76 -16.85 -2.72 3.35
CA THR A 76 -15.51 -2.56 3.86
C THR A 76 -14.52 -3.29 2.96
N VAL A 77 -13.47 -2.59 2.54
CA VAL A 77 -12.37 -3.11 1.73
C VAL A 77 -11.14 -3.21 2.61
N VAL A 78 -10.53 -4.38 2.60
CA VAL A 78 -9.23 -4.64 3.25
C VAL A 78 -8.21 -4.95 2.17
N GLY A 79 -7.09 -4.21 2.20
CA GLY A 79 -5.93 -4.50 1.36
C GLY A 79 -4.74 -4.85 2.23
N THR A 80 -3.96 -5.85 1.82
CA THR A 80 -2.86 -6.38 2.61
C THR A 80 -1.59 -6.57 1.80
N THR A 81 -0.44 -6.49 2.48
CA THR A 81 0.87 -6.95 1.98
C THR A 81 1.72 -7.44 3.13
N ASN A 82 2.61 -8.38 2.87
CA ASN A 82 3.68 -8.79 3.77
C ASN A 82 5.05 -8.20 3.36
N GLN A 83 5.08 -7.37 2.34
CA GLN A 83 6.30 -6.73 1.89
C GLN A 83 6.61 -5.51 2.77
N ILE A 84 7.22 -5.78 3.91
CA ILE A 84 7.60 -4.82 4.94
C ILE A 84 9.00 -5.15 5.47
N SER A 85 9.79 -4.13 5.76
CA SER A 85 11.09 -4.26 6.42
C SER A 85 11.31 -3.15 7.43
N GLY A 86 12.25 -3.35 8.34
CA GLY A 86 12.66 -2.38 9.34
C GLY A 86 13.32 -3.03 10.54
N GLN A 87 13.89 -2.20 11.41
CA GLN A 87 14.50 -2.62 12.67
C GLN A 87 14.03 -1.77 13.84
N ILE A 88 14.05 -2.37 15.02
CA ILE A 88 13.77 -1.71 16.30
C ILE A 88 14.90 -2.08 17.25
N SER A 89 15.53 -1.08 17.84
CA SER A 89 16.50 -1.25 18.91
C SER A 89 15.83 -1.01 20.25
N VAL A 90 15.90 -1.97 21.16
CA VAL A 90 15.35 -1.85 22.51
C VAL A 90 16.49 -1.94 23.51
N ASN A 91 16.64 -0.90 24.34
CA ASN A 91 17.59 -0.89 25.44
C ASN A 91 16.84 -1.18 26.76
N PRO A 92 16.96 -2.42 27.33
CA PRO A 92 16.26 -2.77 28.56
C PRO A 92 16.74 -1.98 29.79
N ASP A 93 18.01 -1.58 29.82
CA ASP A 93 18.61 -0.85 30.93
C ASP A 93 18.31 0.65 30.86
N SER A 94 18.10 1.18 29.64
CA SER A 94 17.76 2.57 29.35
C SER A 94 16.65 2.63 28.29
N PRO A 95 15.37 2.33 28.62
CA PRO A 95 14.28 2.26 27.63
C PRO A 95 14.09 3.55 26.82
N ALA A 96 14.44 4.71 27.37
CA ALA A 96 14.37 6.00 26.68
C ALA A 96 15.37 6.11 25.50
N GLU A 97 16.39 5.25 25.44
CA GLU A 97 17.37 5.16 24.35
C GLU A 97 16.97 4.14 23.29
N SER A 98 15.79 3.53 23.43
CA SER A 98 15.25 2.64 22.40
C SER A 98 14.91 3.42 21.14
N GLU A 99 15.16 2.84 19.97
CA GLU A 99 14.97 3.46 18.67
C GLU A 99 14.09 2.57 17.76
N ILE A 100 13.18 3.20 17.03
CA ILE A 100 12.48 2.55 15.91
C ILE A 100 13.08 3.14 14.65
N GLY A 101 13.72 2.30 13.84
CA GLY A 101 14.26 2.70 12.54
C GLY A 101 13.18 3.02 11.51
N THR A 102 13.60 3.34 10.31
CA THR A 102 12.69 3.49 9.18
C THR A 102 12.02 2.15 8.88
N ILE A 103 10.68 2.16 8.83
CA ILE A 103 9.92 1.00 8.36
C ILE A 103 9.53 1.27 6.91
N GLU A 104 10.00 0.40 6.01
CA GLU A 104 9.72 0.44 4.58
C GLU A 104 8.63 -0.58 4.22
N ILE A 105 7.65 -0.13 3.44
CA ILE A 105 6.53 -0.96 2.99
C ILE A 105 6.42 -0.86 1.47
N ASN A 106 6.45 -1.99 0.76
CA ASN A 106 6.18 -2.01 -0.67
C ASN A 106 4.68 -1.93 -0.92
N VAL A 107 4.17 -0.71 -1.15
CA VAL A 107 2.74 -0.46 -1.37
C VAL A 107 2.25 -0.86 -2.76
N ARG A 108 3.15 -1.16 -3.71
CA ARG A 108 2.81 -1.74 -5.02
C ARG A 108 2.22 -3.14 -4.87
N THR A 109 2.65 -3.87 -3.86
CA THR A 109 2.23 -5.26 -3.63
C THR A 109 0.93 -5.40 -2.84
N LEU A 110 0.33 -4.28 -2.39
CA LEU A 110 -0.97 -4.30 -1.74
C LEU A 110 -2.03 -4.95 -2.63
N ALA A 111 -2.74 -5.91 -2.07
CA ALA A 111 -3.78 -6.66 -2.74
C ALA A 111 -5.08 -6.68 -1.91
N THR A 112 -6.21 -6.57 -2.61
CA THR A 112 -7.57 -6.69 -2.05
C THR A 112 -8.27 -7.92 -2.65
N ASP A 113 -9.58 -8.05 -2.39
CA ASP A 113 -10.43 -9.07 -3.00
C ASP A 113 -10.75 -8.83 -4.50
N SER A 114 -10.20 -7.77 -5.13
CA SER A 114 -10.48 -7.40 -6.52
C SER A 114 -9.24 -6.91 -7.25
N SER A 115 -8.78 -7.68 -8.22
CA SER A 115 -7.62 -7.32 -9.05
C SER A 115 -7.81 -6.05 -9.87
N LEU A 116 -9.04 -5.69 -10.24
CA LEU A 116 -9.34 -4.43 -10.92
C LEU A 116 -9.18 -3.24 -9.95
N ARG A 117 -9.62 -3.40 -8.71
CA ARG A 117 -9.40 -2.41 -7.65
C ARG A 117 -7.92 -2.24 -7.37
N ASP A 118 -7.17 -3.33 -7.26
CA ASP A 118 -5.74 -3.31 -7.01
C ASP A 118 -4.99 -2.53 -8.09
N ARG A 119 -5.36 -2.73 -9.37
CA ARG A 119 -4.82 -1.95 -10.48
C ARG A 119 -5.18 -0.47 -10.39
N ALA A 120 -6.42 -0.16 -10.00
CA ALA A 120 -6.86 1.23 -9.83
C ALA A 120 -6.13 1.91 -8.66
N ILE A 121 -5.93 1.19 -7.54
CA ILE A 121 -5.15 1.67 -6.40
C ILE A 121 -3.73 2.00 -6.85
N ARG A 122 -3.06 1.08 -7.54
CA ARG A 122 -1.69 1.28 -8.02
C ARG A 122 -1.55 2.39 -9.05
N SER A 123 -2.50 2.52 -10.00
CA SER A 123 -2.36 3.49 -11.09
C SER A 123 -2.84 4.89 -10.74
N GLN A 124 -3.88 5.02 -9.90
CA GLN A 124 -4.60 6.30 -9.72
C GLN A 124 -4.55 6.84 -8.30
N ILE A 125 -4.48 5.98 -7.28
CA ILE A 125 -4.52 6.40 -5.89
C ILE A 125 -3.10 6.55 -5.34
N LEU A 126 -2.36 5.44 -5.26
CA LEU A 126 -1.00 5.42 -4.72
C LEU A 126 0.07 5.73 -5.78
N GLN A 127 -0.27 5.59 -7.05
CA GLN A 127 0.66 5.67 -8.19
C GLN A 127 1.85 4.70 -8.09
N SER A 128 1.73 3.69 -7.25
CA SER A 128 2.79 2.73 -6.93
C SER A 128 3.12 1.77 -8.09
N ALA A 129 2.43 1.87 -9.23
CA ALA A 129 2.87 1.27 -10.49
C ALA A 129 4.14 1.91 -11.03
N LEU A 130 4.47 3.14 -10.62
CA LEU A 130 5.72 3.84 -10.92
C LEU A 130 6.75 3.54 -9.83
N ASP A 131 8.02 3.37 -10.22
CA ASP A 131 9.09 2.99 -9.28
C ASP A 131 9.34 4.06 -8.21
N ASP A 132 9.15 5.34 -8.53
CA ASP A 132 9.31 6.46 -7.59
C ASP A 132 8.29 6.43 -6.43
N TYR A 133 7.19 5.70 -6.57
CA TYR A 133 6.10 5.62 -5.57
C TYR A 133 5.83 4.18 -5.10
N GLU A 134 6.77 3.27 -5.37
CA GLU A 134 6.63 1.86 -4.99
C GLU A 134 6.64 1.66 -3.49
N PHE A 135 7.47 2.44 -2.79
CA PHE A 135 7.68 2.28 -1.35
C PHE A 135 7.07 3.42 -0.55
N ALA A 136 6.48 3.08 0.57
CA ALA A 136 6.10 4.01 1.62
C ALA A 136 7.03 3.82 2.82
N HIS A 137 7.43 4.92 3.44
CA HIS A 137 8.32 4.91 4.59
C HIS A 137 7.60 5.50 5.82
N PHE A 138 7.63 4.76 6.92
CA PHE A 138 7.31 5.30 8.22
C PHE A 138 8.60 5.67 8.94
N ILE A 139 8.80 6.96 9.17
CA ILE A 139 9.99 7.51 9.84
C ILE A 139 9.53 8.08 11.18
N PRO A 140 9.82 7.41 12.30
CA PRO A 140 9.45 7.90 13.63
C PRO A 140 10.15 9.23 13.93
N ALA A 141 9.41 10.18 14.50
CA ALA A 141 9.99 11.45 14.91
C ALA A 141 10.45 11.40 16.38
N GLU A 142 9.69 10.71 17.24
CA GLU A 142 9.96 10.64 18.67
C GLU A 142 9.21 9.45 19.28
N ILE A 143 9.82 8.82 20.29
CA ILE A 143 9.18 7.85 21.17
C ILE A 143 8.94 8.52 22.51
N THR A 144 7.69 8.54 22.97
CA THR A 144 7.30 9.17 24.25
C THR A 144 6.66 8.15 25.20
N GLY A 145 6.72 8.43 26.51
CA GLY A 145 6.07 7.61 27.52
C GLY A 145 6.82 6.34 27.89
N MET A 146 8.09 6.21 27.47
CA MET A 146 8.95 5.12 27.94
C MET A 146 9.28 5.27 29.42
N PRO A 147 9.31 4.17 30.21
CA PRO A 147 9.76 4.20 31.59
C PRO A 147 11.26 4.52 31.66
N GLU A 148 11.72 5.05 32.80
CA GLU A 148 13.14 5.32 33.02
C GLU A 148 13.95 4.03 33.22
N SER A 149 13.30 2.94 33.65
CA SER A 149 13.90 1.59 33.81
C SER A 149 12.82 0.52 33.80
N VAL A 150 13.19 -0.69 33.46
CA VAL A 150 12.34 -1.90 33.51
C VAL A 150 12.69 -2.73 34.73
#